data_5af14373bf5f39e420a49a7ba05b83e5
#
_entry.id   5af14373bf5f39e420a49a7ba05b83e5
#
_cell.length_a   1.000
_cell.length_b   1.000
_cell.length_c   1.000
_cell.angle_alpha   90.00
_cell.angle_beta   90.00
_cell.angle_gamma   90.00
#
_symmetry.space_group_name_H-M   'P 1'
#
loop_
_entity.id
_entity.type
_entity.pdbx_description
1 polymer ?
#
loop_
_entity_poly.entity_id
_entity_poly.type
_entity_poly.pdbx_seq_one_letter_code
_entity_poly.pdbx_strand_id
1 'polypeptide(L)'
;MISGKYKTILSDTIISIAIVQLTAACMVSAAIAMSCAIAYTMRYVRANVEGGVEMGFKAKDAKKIVLQTIKGAVELLQATGEHPESAIDKVTTPGGCTIKGLNTMEQEGFTNAVIKGLLAGKR
;
A
#
# COMPACT_ATOMS: atom_id res chain seq x y z
N MET A 1 6.43 -11.95 -53.41
CA MET A 1 7.17 -12.53 -52.27
C MET A 1 7.67 -11.50 -51.26
N ILE A 2 7.97 -10.28 -51.66
CA ILE A 2 8.39 -9.19 -50.74
C ILE A 2 7.22 -8.63 -49.92
N SER A 3 6.00 -8.62 -50.44
CA SER A 3 4.78 -8.11 -49.79
C SER A 3 4.36 -8.82 -48.48
N GLY A 4 4.63 -10.13 -48.35
CA GLY A 4 4.26 -10.90 -47.16
C GLY A 4 5.15 -10.59 -45.96
N LYS A 5 6.46 -10.51 -46.14
CA LYS A 5 7.41 -10.16 -45.09
C LYS A 5 7.19 -8.76 -44.49
N TYR A 6 6.89 -7.78 -45.35
CA TYR A 6 6.59 -6.41 -44.87
C TYR A 6 5.32 -6.35 -44.03
N LYS A 7 4.27 -7.10 -44.41
CA LYS A 7 3.03 -7.16 -43.63
C LYS A 7 3.25 -7.76 -42.25
N THR A 8 4.07 -8.82 -42.14
CA THR A 8 4.37 -9.47 -40.87
C THR A 8 5.20 -8.54 -39.97
N ILE A 9 6.26 -7.93 -40.50
CA ILE A 9 7.10 -6.98 -39.75
C ILE A 9 6.27 -5.79 -39.25
N LEU A 10 5.39 -5.25 -40.10
CA LEU A 10 4.54 -4.12 -39.74
C LEU A 10 3.53 -4.50 -38.65
N SER A 11 2.91 -5.69 -38.74
CA SER A 11 1.99 -6.17 -37.71
C SER A 11 2.69 -6.39 -36.35
N ASP A 12 3.88 -6.99 -36.37
CA ASP A 12 4.66 -7.25 -35.14
C ASP A 12 5.10 -5.93 -34.47
N THR A 13 5.47 -4.95 -35.30
CA THR A 13 5.84 -3.61 -34.80
C THR A 13 4.63 -2.90 -34.18
N ILE A 14 3.46 -2.96 -34.81
CA ILE A 14 2.24 -2.34 -34.28
C ILE A 14 1.82 -3.03 -32.97
N ILE A 15 1.90 -4.35 -32.90
CA ILE A 15 1.57 -5.12 -31.68
C ILE A 15 2.54 -4.75 -30.55
N SER A 16 3.85 -4.66 -30.83
CA SER A 16 4.86 -4.26 -29.84
C SER A 16 4.62 -2.85 -29.31
N ILE A 17 4.31 -1.89 -30.18
CA ILE A 17 3.99 -0.52 -29.77
C ILE A 17 2.72 -0.48 -28.93
N ALA A 18 1.67 -1.22 -29.33
CA ALA A 18 0.41 -1.29 -28.57
C ALA A 18 0.61 -1.90 -27.18
N ILE A 19 1.44 -2.94 -27.04
CA ILE A 19 1.77 -3.56 -25.75
C ILE A 19 2.53 -2.57 -24.87
N VAL A 20 3.53 -1.85 -25.40
CA VAL A 20 4.29 -0.85 -24.65
C VAL A 20 3.39 0.31 -24.18
N GLN A 21 2.49 0.79 -25.03
CA GLN A 21 1.54 1.83 -24.65
C GLN A 21 0.53 1.35 -23.60
N LEU A 22 0.04 0.12 -23.71
CA LEU A 22 -0.89 -0.46 -22.74
C LEU A 22 -0.22 -0.66 -21.37
N THR A 23 1.03 -1.13 -21.35
CA THR A 23 1.79 -1.29 -20.11
C THR A 23 2.11 0.07 -19.47
N ALA A 24 2.50 1.07 -20.25
CA ALA A 24 2.74 2.42 -19.78
C ALA A 24 1.46 3.05 -19.19
N ALA A 25 0.32 2.95 -19.86
CA ALA A 25 -0.97 3.43 -19.35
C ALA A 25 -1.39 2.71 -18.06
N CYS A 26 -1.17 1.42 -17.97
CA CYS A 26 -1.44 0.62 -16.77
C CYS A 26 -0.54 1.06 -15.60
N MET A 27 0.74 1.32 -15.85
CA MET A 27 1.68 1.79 -14.84
C MET A 27 1.34 3.21 -14.35
N VAL A 28 0.94 4.11 -15.24
CA VAL A 28 0.48 5.46 -14.86
C VAL A 28 -0.78 5.40 -14.01
N SER A 29 -1.76 4.58 -14.40
CA SER A 29 -2.99 4.39 -13.62
C SER A 29 -2.70 3.81 -12.23
N ALA A 30 -1.80 2.83 -12.13
CA ALA A 30 -1.36 2.27 -10.85
C ALA A 30 -0.62 3.31 -10.00
N ALA A 31 0.28 4.12 -10.58
CA ALA A 31 1.00 5.17 -9.89
C ALA A 31 0.04 6.25 -9.32
N ILE A 32 -0.99 6.62 -10.08
CA ILE A 32 -2.03 7.55 -9.60
C ILE A 32 -2.79 6.94 -8.41
N ALA A 33 -3.21 5.67 -8.49
CA ALA A 33 -3.89 4.99 -7.40
C ALA A 33 -3.01 4.92 -6.14
N MET A 34 -1.71 4.63 -6.29
CA MET A 34 -0.76 4.63 -5.17
C MET A 34 -0.55 6.03 -4.57
N SER A 35 -0.55 7.09 -5.40
CA SER A 35 -0.47 8.47 -4.90
C SER A 35 -1.71 8.87 -4.09
N CYS A 36 -2.90 8.41 -4.49
CA CYS A 36 -4.13 8.61 -3.73
C CYS A 36 -4.11 7.89 -2.36
N ALA A 37 -3.26 6.89 -2.18
CA ALA A 37 -3.11 6.16 -0.92
C ALA A 37 -2.65 7.05 0.25
N ILE A 38 -2.17 8.27 0.00
CA ILE A 38 -1.89 9.24 1.07
C ILE A 38 -3.14 9.51 1.92
N ALA A 39 -4.32 9.57 1.30
CA ALA A 39 -5.58 9.74 2.00
C ALA A 39 -5.93 8.51 2.85
N TYR A 40 -5.59 7.29 2.38
CA TYR A 40 -5.80 6.06 3.15
C TYR A 40 -4.87 5.99 4.36
N THR A 41 -3.62 6.44 4.19
CA THR A 41 -2.69 6.60 5.32
C THR A 41 -3.21 7.61 6.34
N MET A 42 -3.74 8.74 5.90
CA MET A 42 -4.37 9.72 6.80
C MET A 42 -5.60 9.14 7.51
N ARG A 43 -6.39 8.29 6.85
CA ARG A 43 -7.51 7.57 7.47
C ARG A 43 -7.02 6.59 8.54
N TYR A 44 -5.93 5.87 8.26
CA TYR A 44 -5.29 5.00 9.26
C TYR A 44 -4.79 5.80 10.47
N VAL A 45 -4.12 6.94 10.26
CA VAL A 45 -3.73 7.86 11.33
C VAL A 45 -4.94 8.26 12.18
N ARG A 46 -6.04 8.65 11.53
CA ARG A 46 -7.27 9.06 12.23
C ARG A 46 -7.84 7.94 13.09
N ALA A 47 -7.95 6.73 12.55
CA ALA A 47 -8.45 5.58 13.30
C ALA A 47 -7.57 5.26 14.52
N ASN A 48 -6.25 5.33 14.38
CA ASN A 48 -5.34 5.15 15.53
C ASN A 48 -5.51 6.23 16.59
N VAL A 49 -5.73 7.48 16.19
CA VAL A 49 -6.02 8.57 17.15
C VAL A 49 -7.34 8.32 17.90
N GLU A 50 -8.37 7.88 17.20
CA GLU A 50 -9.67 7.53 17.80
C GLU A 50 -9.52 6.38 18.81
N GLY A 51 -8.81 5.32 18.44
CA GLY A 51 -8.47 4.24 19.37
C GLY A 51 -7.68 4.72 20.59
N GLY A 52 -6.72 5.64 20.39
CA GLY A 52 -5.98 6.26 21.49
C GLY A 52 -6.90 7.05 22.45
N VAL A 53 -7.88 7.76 21.89
CA VAL A 53 -8.87 8.48 22.71
C VAL A 53 -9.74 7.52 23.50
N GLU A 54 -10.17 6.43 22.89
CA GLU A 54 -10.94 5.38 23.55
C GLU A 54 -10.16 4.72 24.72
N MET A 55 -8.83 4.62 24.57
CA MET A 55 -7.92 4.16 25.65
C MET A 55 -7.66 5.22 26.73
N GLY A 56 -8.22 6.43 26.63
CA GLY A 56 -8.13 7.50 27.61
C GLY A 56 -7.10 8.60 27.36
N PHE A 57 -6.41 8.58 26.21
CA PHE A 57 -5.51 9.68 25.85
C PHE A 57 -6.28 10.92 25.38
N LYS A 58 -5.77 12.11 25.67
CA LYS A 58 -6.27 13.33 25.02
C LYS A 58 -5.99 13.28 23.52
N ALA A 59 -6.92 13.68 22.68
CA ALA A 59 -6.80 13.61 21.22
C ALA A 59 -5.51 14.26 20.68
N LYS A 60 -5.07 15.37 21.29
CA LYS A 60 -3.82 16.06 20.93
C LYS A 60 -2.58 15.18 21.19
N ASP A 61 -2.56 14.47 22.29
CA ASP A 61 -1.43 13.62 22.69
C ASP A 61 -1.44 12.30 21.90
N ALA A 62 -2.62 11.68 21.74
CA ALA A 62 -2.81 10.53 20.87
C ALA A 62 -2.30 10.82 19.45
N LYS A 63 -2.65 11.97 18.88
CA LYS A 63 -2.17 12.37 17.55
C LYS A 63 -0.64 12.47 17.47
N LYS A 64 0.02 13.05 18.47
CA LYS A 64 1.48 13.14 18.51
C LYS A 64 2.13 11.77 18.54
N ILE A 65 1.64 10.89 19.40
CA ILE A 65 2.15 9.52 19.57
C ILE A 65 1.98 8.76 18.25
N VAL A 66 0.79 8.76 17.65
CA VAL A 66 0.49 8.06 16.40
C VAL A 66 1.38 8.53 15.27
N LEU A 67 1.54 9.84 15.09
CA LEU A 67 2.39 10.38 14.02
C LEU A 67 3.85 9.97 14.20
N GLN A 68 4.38 10.00 15.43
CA GLN A 68 5.74 9.57 15.69
C GLN A 68 5.92 8.07 15.48
N THR A 69 4.95 7.26 15.86
CA THR A 69 4.96 5.79 15.66
C THR A 69 4.99 5.45 14.17
N ILE A 70 4.12 6.05 13.37
CA ILE A 70 4.07 5.80 11.91
C ILE A 70 5.36 6.27 11.24
N LYS A 71 5.85 7.44 11.62
CA LYS A 71 7.14 7.95 11.12
C LYS A 71 8.27 6.96 11.42
N GLY A 72 8.38 6.48 12.65
CA GLY A 72 9.39 5.51 13.05
C GLY A 72 9.29 4.19 12.29
N ALA A 73 8.08 3.67 12.05
CA ALA A 73 7.88 2.47 11.26
C ALA A 73 8.34 2.64 9.80
N VAL A 74 8.02 3.78 9.18
CA VAL A 74 8.46 4.10 7.80
C VAL A 74 9.98 4.23 7.74
N GLU A 75 10.58 4.98 8.67
CA GLU A 75 12.03 5.18 8.73
C GLU A 75 12.77 3.85 8.94
N LEU A 76 12.25 2.97 9.78
CA LEU A 76 12.80 1.64 10.02
C LEU A 76 12.83 0.81 8.74
N LEU A 77 11.73 0.72 8.03
CA LEU A 77 11.65 -0.04 6.77
C LEU A 77 12.55 0.55 5.70
N GLN A 78 12.66 1.88 5.60
CA GLN A 78 13.54 2.54 4.65
C GLN A 78 15.03 2.31 4.97
N ALA A 79 15.39 2.34 6.25
CA ALA A 79 16.77 2.16 6.69
C ALA A 79 17.26 0.70 6.56
N THR A 80 16.38 -0.27 6.81
CA THR A 80 16.73 -1.69 6.79
C THR A 80 16.53 -2.35 5.44
N GLY A 81 15.60 -1.85 4.62
CA GLY A 81 15.17 -2.50 3.38
C GLY A 81 14.50 -3.85 3.59
N GLU A 82 14.11 -4.17 4.82
CA GLU A 82 13.46 -5.44 5.17
C GLU A 82 12.04 -5.54 4.61
N HIS A 83 11.61 -6.77 4.42
CA HIS A 83 10.20 -7.02 4.12
C HIS A 83 9.33 -6.65 5.33
N PRO A 84 8.18 -5.97 5.14
CA PRO A 84 7.32 -5.52 6.24
C PRO A 84 6.96 -6.63 7.24
N GLU A 85 6.65 -7.84 6.78
CA GLU A 85 6.33 -8.98 7.65
C GLU A 85 7.50 -9.36 8.57
N SER A 86 8.75 -9.35 8.05
CA SER A 86 9.94 -9.62 8.88
C SER A 86 10.13 -8.54 9.96
N ALA A 87 9.80 -7.29 9.65
CA ALA A 87 9.87 -6.22 10.64
C ALA A 87 8.75 -6.34 11.69
N ILE A 88 7.56 -6.78 11.29
CA ILE A 88 6.43 -7.07 12.20
C ILE A 88 6.82 -8.18 13.17
N ASP A 89 7.40 -9.28 12.70
CA ASP A 89 7.81 -10.41 13.54
C ASP A 89 8.79 -9.97 14.64
N LYS A 90 9.71 -9.06 14.34
CA LYS A 90 10.69 -8.53 15.31
C LYS A 90 10.08 -7.73 16.45
N VAL A 91 8.92 -7.12 16.25
CA VAL A 91 8.21 -6.34 17.25
C VAL A 91 7.01 -7.07 17.84
N THR A 92 6.86 -8.35 17.50
CA THR A 92 5.76 -9.21 17.96
C THR A 92 6.30 -10.25 18.91
N THR A 93 5.87 -10.19 20.18
CA THR A 93 6.26 -11.17 21.19
C THR A 93 5.16 -12.23 21.38
N PRO A 94 5.54 -13.49 21.71
CA PRO A 94 4.56 -14.55 21.97
C PRO A 94 3.54 -14.14 23.06
N GLY A 95 2.25 -14.22 22.74
CA GLY A 95 1.16 -13.85 23.67
C GLY A 95 1.01 -12.35 23.92
N GLY A 96 1.85 -11.50 23.29
CA GLY A 96 1.88 -10.05 23.47
C GLY A 96 0.65 -9.32 22.93
N CYS A 97 0.57 -8.01 23.18
CA CYS A 97 -0.54 -7.18 22.71
C CYS A 97 -0.49 -6.96 21.20
N THR A 98 0.72 -6.90 20.61
CA THR A 98 0.90 -6.67 19.16
C THR A 98 0.22 -7.74 18.33
N ILE A 99 0.47 -9.02 18.62
CA ILE A 99 -0.13 -10.12 17.84
C ILE A 99 -1.65 -10.16 18.00
N LYS A 100 -2.17 -9.87 19.19
CA LYS A 100 -3.62 -9.81 19.44
C LYS A 100 -4.27 -8.69 18.61
N GLY A 101 -3.64 -7.51 18.58
CA GLY A 101 -4.10 -6.38 17.78
C GLY A 101 -4.07 -6.67 16.28
N LEU A 102 -2.97 -7.25 15.78
CA LEU A 102 -2.85 -7.64 14.37
C LEU A 102 -3.93 -8.64 13.96
N ASN A 103 -4.12 -9.69 14.76
CA ASN A 103 -5.15 -10.71 14.46
C ASN A 103 -6.56 -10.11 14.48
N THR A 104 -6.86 -9.21 15.41
CA THR A 104 -8.15 -8.52 15.45
C THR A 104 -8.35 -7.65 14.21
N MET A 105 -7.35 -6.85 13.82
CA MET A 105 -7.42 -6.04 12.61
C MET A 105 -7.65 -6.90 11.37
N GLU A 106 -6.99 -8.04 11.27
CA GLU A 106 -7.14 -8.94 10.13
C GLU A 106 -8.51 -9.65 10.11
N GLN A 107 -9.06 -10.01 11.27
CA GLN A 107 -10.44 -10.53 11.39
C GLN A 107 -11.48 -9.52 10.89
N GLU A 108 -11.24 -8.22 11.12
CA GLU A 108 -12.07 -7.13 10.59
C GLU A 108 -11.77 -6.78 9.12
N GLY A 109 -10.85 -7.51 8.49
CA GLY A 109 -10.57 -7.41 7.05
C GLY A 109 -9.67 -6.26 6.65
N PHE A 110 -8.74 -5.84 7.50
CA PHE A 110 -7.85 -4.69 7.26
C PHE A 110 -7.10 -4.79 5.93
N THR A 111 -6.39 -5.89 5.70
CA THR A 111 -5.62 -6.11 4.47
C THR A 111 -6.51 -6.05 3.23
N ASN A 112 -7.67 -6.71 3.29
CA ASN A 112 -8.63 -6.72 2.19
C ASN A 112 -9.21 -5.32 1.92
N ALA A 113 -9.49 -4.53 2.96
CA ALA A 113 -10.00 -3.17 2.82
C ALA A 113 -8.98 -2.26 2.12
N VAL A 114 -7.70 -2.35 2.49
CA VAL A 114 -6.61 -1.59 1.87
C VAL A 114 -6.45 -1.95 0.39
N ILE A 115 -6.38 -3.26 0.08
CA ILE A 115 -6.23 -3.74 -1.29
C ILE A 115 -7.42 -3.29 -2.16
N LYS A 116 -8.65 -3.49 -1.69
CA LYS A 116 -9.85 -3.07 -2.42
C LYS A 116 -9.92 -1.56 -2.62
N GLY A 117 -9.51 -0.78 -1.62
CA GLY A 117 -9.44 0.67 -1.74
C GLY A 117 -8.49 1.13 -2.85
N LEU A 118 -7.31 0.53 -2.94
CA LEU A 118 -6.34 0.80 -3.99
C LEU A 118 -6.87 0.42 -5.37
N LEU A 119 -7.47 -0.78 -5.49
CA LEU A 119 -8.03 -1.25 -6.76
C LEU A 119 -9.22 -0.40 -7.23
N ALA A 120 -10.05 0.08 -6.34
CA ALA A 120 -11.16 1.00 -6.65
C ALA A 120 -10.68 2.36 -7.21
N GLY A 121 -9.48 2.81 -6.83
CA GLY A 121 -8.85 4.01 -7.37
C GLY A 121 -8.19 3.84 -8.74
N LYS A 122 -8.06 2.62 -9.24
CA LYS A 122 -7.52 2.34 -10.58
C LYS A 122 -8.55 2.66 -11.65
N ARG A 123 -8.25 3.63 -12.50
CA ARG A 123 -9.06 4.02 -13.67
C ARG A 123 -8.55 3.36 -14.93
#